data_9ae9009ba0c510ab34918c71e636358f
#
_entry.id   9ae9009ba0c510ab34918c71e636358f
#
_cell.length_a   1.000
_cell.length_b   1.000
_cell.length_c   1.000
_cell.angle_alpha   90.00
_cell.angle_beta   90.00
_cell.angle_gamma   90.00
#
_symmetry.space_group_name_H-M   'P 1'
#
loop_
_entity.id
_entity.type
_entity.pdbx_description
1 polymer ?
#
loop_
_entity_poly.entity_id
_entity_poly.type
_entity_poly.pdbx_seq_one_letter_code
_entity_poly.pdbx_strand_id
1 'polypeptide(L)'
;MSSEFFPKLIKPQIYAYEDSNPIYKGLLKVGYTEHSVEERVAEQYPTRRPGELPYKIVFSKSSMRGDGTYFTDHDLHKLLRKLGFDNPDGEWF
;
A
#
# COMPACT_ATOMS: atom_id res chain seq x y z
N MET A 1 20.59 -22.35 14.32
CA MET A 1 19.23 -22.37 14.87
C MET A 1 18.23 -22.06 13.79
N SER A 2 17.17 -22.82 13.76
CA SER A 2 16.13 -22.59 12.77
C SER A 2 15.24 -21.41 13.15
N SER A 3 14.89 -20.58 12.18
CA SER A 3 13.94 -19.49 12.36
C SER A 3 12.51 -19.96 12.65
N GLU A 4 12.25 -21.27 12.55
CA GLU A 4 10.95 -21.88 12.82
C GLU A 4 10.49 -21.68 14.27
N PHE A 5 11.42 -21.56 15.19
CA PHE A 5 11.13 -21.41 16.61
C PHE A 5 10.76 -19.97 16.99
N PHE A 6 10.89 -19.04 16.07
CA PHE A 6 10.61 -17.65 16.33
C PHE A 6 9.51 -17.19 15.39
N PRO A 7 8.47 -16.53 15.91
CA PRO A 7 7.46 -15.95 15.03
C PRO A 7 8.12 -14.95 14.09
N LYS A 8 7.74 -15.03 12.84
CA LYS A 8 8.23 -14.09 11.84
C LYS A 8 7.67 -12.70 12.18
N LEU A 9 8.56 -11.76 12.40
CA LEU A 9 8.14 -10.38 12.63
C LEU A 9 7.57 -9.80 11.35
N ILE A 10 6.32 -9.43 11.40
CA ILE A 10 5.69 -8.68 10.32
C ILE A 10 5.60 -7.22 10.71
N LYS A 11 5.72 -6.35 9.72
CA LYS A 11 5.57 -4.91 9.89
C LYS A 11 4.41 -4.46 9.00
N PRO A 12 3.17 -4.67 9.45
CA PRO A 12 2.03 -4.33 8.62
C PRO A 12 1.96 -2.83 8.38
N GLN A 13 1.85 -2.45 7.12
CA GLN A 13 1.83 -1.04 6.71
C GLN A 13 0.75 -0.81 5.68
N ILE A 14 0.12 0.34 5.79
CA ILE A 14 -0.75 0.89 4.75
C ILE A 14 0.08 1.91 3.99
N TYR A 15 -0.07 1.93 2.69
CA TYR A 15 0.63 2.88 1.83
C TYR A 15 -0.31 3.43 0.77
N ALA A 16 0.07 4.58 0.25
CA ALA A 16 -0.59 5.15 -0.91
C ALA A 16 0.48 5.69 -1.86
N TYR A 17 0.24 5.51 -3.15
CA TYR A 17 1.12 6.06 -4.16
C TYR A 17 0.32 6.62 -5.33
N GLU A 18 0.95 7.53 -6.06
CA GLU A 18 0.41 8.05 -7.31
C GLU A 18 1.18 7.45 -8.48
N ASP A 19 0.48 7.23 -9.57
CA ASP A 19 1.07 6.75 -10.81
C ASP A 19 1.30 7.95 -11.73
N SER A 20 2.44 7.96 -12.43
CA SER A 20 2.79 9.07 -13.34
C SER A 20 1.96 9.10 -14.62
N ASN A 21 1.21 8.04 -14.90
CA ASN A 21 0.35 7.99 -16.08
C ASN A 21 -0.81 9.00 -15.91
N PRO A 22 -1.01 9.90 -16.87
CA PRO A 22 -2.06 10.92 -16.78
C PRO A 22 -3.47 10.39 -16.55
N ILE A 23 -3.77 9.15 -16.94
CA ILE A 23 -5.10 8.57 -16.72
C ILE A 23 -5.41 8.37 -15.22
N TYR A 24 -4.37 8.34 -14.39
CA TYR A 24 -4.52 8.22 -12.93
C TYR A 24 -4.37 9.54 -12.19
N LYS A 25 -4.35 10.66 -12.94
CA LYS A 25 -4.20 11.97 -12.32
C LYS A 25 -5.28 12.25 -11.28
N GLY A 26 -4.85 12.65 -10.09
CA GLY A 26 -5.76 12.92 -8.98
C GLY A 26 -6.19 11.69 -8.20
N LEU A 27 -5.66 10.51 -8.55
CA LEU A 27 -5.96 9.26 -7.86
C LEU A 27 -4.75 8.75 -7.09
N LEU A 28 -5.03 8.10 -5.97
CA LEU A 28 -4.02 7.39 -5.18
C LEU A 28 -4.39 5.92 -5.13
N LYS A 29 -3.41 5.06 -5.32
CA LYS A 29 -3.59 3.65 -5.06
C LYS A 29 -3.29 3.40 -3.59
N VAL A 30 -4.24 2.79 -2.90
CA VAL A 30 -4.15 2.47 -1.48
C VAL A 30 -3.97 0.98 -1.31
N GLY A 31 -2.90 0.59 -0.66
CA GLY A 31 -2.54 -0.80 -0.50
C GLY A 31 -2.04 -1.14 0.89
N TYR A 32 -1.74 -2.41 1.05
CA TYR A 32 -1.26 -2.99 2.31
C TYR A 32 -0.10 -3.93 2.02
N THR A 33 0.87 -3.96 2.92
CA THR A 33 1.95 -4.93 2.88
C THR A 33 2.40 -5.29 4.30
N GLU A 34 2.92 -6.49 4.46
CA GLU A 34 3.54 -6.94 5.71
C GLU A 34 5.07 -6.81 5.65
N HIS A 35 5.59 -6.27 4.56
CA HIS A 35 7.01 -6.13 4.28
C HIS A 35 7.35 -4.69 3.90
N SER A 36 8.43 -4.50 3.16
CA SER A 36 8.82 -3.17 2.69
C SER A 36 7.80 -2.59 1.71
N VAL A 37 7.37 -1.37 1.96
CA VAL A 37 6.45 -0.65 1.07
C VAL A 37 7.12 -0.44 -0.29
N GLU A 38 8.39 -0.07 -0.31
CA GLU A 38 9.15 0.17 -1.54
C GLU A 38 9.19 -1.08 -2.41
N GLU A 39 9.47 -2.23 -1.81
CA GLU A 39 9.50 -3.50 -2.52
C GLU A 39 8.11 -3.88 -3.03
N ARG A 40 7.10 -3.72 -2.20
CA ARG A 40 5.73 -4.07 -2.57
C ARG A 40 5.22 -3.24 -3.73
N VAL A 41 5.47 -1.93 -3.73
CA VAL A 41 5.07 -1.06 -4.83
C VAL A 41 5.86 -1.40 -6.09
N ALA A 42 7.15 -1.66 -5.95
CA ALA A 42 8.00 -2.03 -7.09
C ALA A 42 7.52 -3.31 -7.77
N GLU A 43 6.98 -4.27 -7.03
CA GLU A 43 6.43 -5.52 -7.59
C GLU A 43 5.27 -5.26 -8.54
N GLN A 44 4.57 -4.15 -8.40
CA GLN A 44 3.45 -3.79 -9.25
C GLN A 44 3.91 -3.16 -10.58
N TYR A 45 5.21 -2.92 -10.70
CA TYR A 45 5.83 -2.35 -11.90
C TYR A 45 7.01 -3.22 -12.33
N PRO A 46 6.75 -4.47 -12.76
CA PRO A 46 7.82 -5.44 -13.07
C PRO A 46 8.71 -5.01 -14.23
N THR A 47 8.18 -4.22 -15.15
CA THR A 47 8.94 -3.69 -16.28
C THR A 47 9.19 -2.21 -16.04
N ARG A 48 10.40 -1.89 -15.61
CA ARG A 48 10.79 -0.49 -15.39
C ARG A 48 11.71 0.00 -16.48
N ARG A 49 11.51 1.26 -16.85
CA ARG A 49 12.39 1.94 -17.79
C ARG A 49 13.55 2.58 -17.02
N PRO A 50 14.73 2.71 -17.64
CA PRO A 50 15.79 3.53 -17.07
C PRO A 50 15.31 4.97 -16.89
N GLY A 51 15.70 5.60 -15.79
CA GLY A 51 15.31 6.97 -15.50
C GLY A 51 14.33 7.06 -14.33
N GLU A 52 13.33 7.91 -14.46
CA GLU A 52 12.37 8.16 -13.39
C GLU A 52 11.46 6.97 -13.10
N LEU A 53 11.12 6.80 -11.82
CA LEU A 53 10.14 5.80 -11.41
C LEU A 53 8.76 6.18 -11.95
N PRO A 54 7.95 5.19 -12.39
CA PRO A 54 6.60 5.45 -12.88
C PRO A 54 5.58 5.72 -11.77
N TYR A 55 6.02 5.83 -10.53
CA TYR A 55 5.17 6.03 -9.37
C TYR A 55 5.90 6.87 -8.32
N LYS A 56 5.13 7.42 -7.40
CA LYS A 56 5.66 8.13 -6.23
C LYS A 56 4.88 7.72 -5.00
N ILE A 57 5.56 7.14 -4.03
CA ILE A 57 4.96 6.80 -2.74
C ILE A 57 4.76 8.11 -1.98
N VAL A 58 3.51 8.44 -1.67
CA VAL A 58 3.16 9.69 -1.00
C VAL A 58 2.81 9.50 0.47
N PHE A 59 2.58 8.26 0.87
CA PHE A 59 2.20 7.94 2.24
C PHE A 59 2.58 6.50 2.58
N SER A 60 3.12 6.31 3.76
CA SER A 60 3.27 4.98 4.34
C SER A 60 3.20 5.10 5.85
N LYS A 61 2.49 4.19 6.49
CA LYS A 61 2.31 4.20 7.93
C LYS A 61 2.02 2.80 8.45
N SER A 62 2.44 2.52 9.68
CA SER A 62 2.08 1.28 10.34
C SER A 62 0.56 1.15 10.44
N SER A 63 0.06 -0.04 10.14
CA SER A 63 -1.35 -0.38 10.32
C SER A 63 -1.62 -1.04 11.67
N MET A 64 -0.60 -1.11 12.54
CA MET A 64 -0.72 -1.70 13.86
C MET A 64 -1.55 -0.81 14.77
N ARG A 65 -2.56 -1.40 15.42
CA ARG A 65 -3.35 -0.72 16.43
C ARG A 65 -2.66 -0.81 17.80
N GLY A 66 -3.08 0.04 18.72
CA GLY A 66 -2.51 0.05 20.07
C GLY A 66 -2.71 -1.24 20.87
N ASP A 67 -3.68 -2.05 20.49
CA ASP A 67 -3.96 -3.34 21.14
C ASP A 67 -3.19 -4.52 20.52
N GLY A 68 -2.29 -4.24 19.58
CA GLY A 68 -1.51 -5.27 18.89
C GLY A 68 -2.18 -5.88 17.67
N THR A 69 -3.43 -5.54 17.40
CA THR A 69 -4.08 -5.93 16.15
C THR A 69 -3.69 -4.96 15.03
N TYR A 70 -4.01 -5.32 13.80
CA TYR A 70 -3.75 -4.45 12.66
C TYR A 70 -4.91 -4.49 11.68
N PHE A 71 -5.00 -3.44 10.86
CA PHE A 71 -6.01 -3.35 9.82
C PHE A 71 -5.34 -3.49 8.44
N THR A 72 -6.12 -3.88 7.45
CA THR A 72 -5.64 -4.09 6.08
C THR A 72 -6.13 -2.97 5.17
N ASP A 73 -5.65 -3.01 3.91
CA ASP A 73 -6.14 -2.11 2.87
C ASP A 73 -7.64 -2.26 2.64
N HIS A 74 -8.19 -3.46 2.77
CA HIS A 74 -9.63 -3.68 2.62
C HIS A 74 -10.43 -2.92 3.69
N ASP A 75 -9.94 -2.92 4.92
CA ASP A 75 -10.58 -2.17 6.01
C ASP A 75 -10.56 -0.67 5.71
N LEU A 76 -9.43 -0.17 5.21
CA LEU A 76 -9.28 1.22 4.84
C LEU A 76 -10.14 1.59 3.63
N HIS A 77 -10.20 0.73 2.63
CA HIS A 77 -11.05 0.93 1.45
C HIS A 77 -12.53 1.04 1.85
N LYS A 78 -12.99 0.18 2.76
CA LYS A 78 -14.35 0.25 3.28
C LYS A 78 -14.61 1.59 3.97
N LEU A 79 -13.68 2.04 4.78
CA LEU A 79 -13.81 3.31 5.49
C LEU A 79 -13.86 4.48 4.50
N LEU A 80 -12.98 4.50 3.51
CA LEU A 80 -12.94 5.56 2.52
C LEU A 80 -14.25 5.65 1.73
N ARG A 81 -14.79 4.50 1.31
CA ARG A 81 -16.07 4.46 0.62
C ARG A 81 -17.21 4.94 1.51
N LYS A 82 -17.20 4.53 2.79
CA LYS A 82 -18.21 4.95 3.76
C LYS A 82 -18.17 6.47 4.00
N LEU A 83 -16.99 7.07 3.92
CA LEU A 83 -16.82 8.52 4.07
C LEU A 83 -17.15 9.29 2.78
N GLY A 84 -17.50 8.61 1.69
CA GLY A 84 -17.92 9.24 0.46
C GLY A 84 -16.80 9.55 -0.52
N PHE A 85 -15.60 9.05 -0.32
CA PHE A 85 -14.52 9.22 -1.28
C PHE A 85 -14.79 8.40 -2.54
N ASP A 86 -14.53 8.99 -3.70
CA ASP A 86 -14.67 8.32 -4.97
C ASP A 86 -13.72 7.13 -5.05
N ASN A 87 -14.23 6.05 -5.62
CA ASN A 87 -13.44 4.84 -5.81
C ASN A 87 -13.72 4.32 -7.23
N PRO A 88 -13.15 5.00 -8.26
CA PRO A 88 -13.45 4.68 -9.64
C PRO A 88 -12.95 3.31 -10.09
N ASP A 89 -11.94 2.77 -9.42
CA ASP A 89 -11.37 1.49 -9.82
C ASP A 89 -10.70 0.80 -8.63
N GLY A 90 -11.37 -0.20 -8.05
CA GLY A 90 -10.81 -1.10 -7.05
C GLY A 90 -10.06 -0.42 -5.91
N GLU A 91 -8.74 -0.44 -5.98
CA GLU A 91 -7.85 0.13 -4.97
C GLU A 91 -7.48 1.59 -5.20
N TRP A 92 -8.00 2.21 -6.24
CA TRP A 92 -7.75 3.61 -6.59
C TRP A 92 -8.81 4.52 -5.97
N PHE A 93 -8.32 5.55 -5.30
CA PHE A 93 -9.16 6.53 -4.61
C PHE A 93 -8.75 7.96 -4.95
#